data_8c38ef18520ed6f8437a8b792a05f2f1
#
_entry.id   8c38ef18520ed6f8437a8b792a05f2f1
#
_cell.length_a   1.000
_cell.length_b   1.000
_cell.length_c   1.000
_cell.angle_alpha   90.00
_cell.angle_beta   90.00
_cell.angle_gamma   90.00
#
_symmetry.space_group_name_H-M   'P 1'
#
loop_
_entity.id
_entity.type
_entity.pdbx_description
1 polymer ?
#
loop_
_entity_poly.entity_id
_entity_poly.type
_entity_poly.pdbx_seq_one_letter_code
_entity_poly.pdbx_strand_id
1 'polypeptide(L)'
;MMVPFFIQMQVFRGAGKTIEEIRLLLTDSLSNVLNNPQVDVSVSEFNSQKVIVSGSFETVGTVPITTVPKTLSEVMANANPFGGEGEKPVGDLTSLKFTREGYTYDIDYEYLARNSQIQNYIYLRGGDVIHLPDNSLNQVHVIGEATSPISISLTRKNISLSDALATAKGLNQSTSKGKDVYVLRPKDIEGNPRIFKSDMSSPTGYLVASEFNLQSKDIVFISTAGVTSWSRFINQVLPFTNFINSAEDTDFIKQ
;
A
#
# COMPACT_ATOMS: atom_id res chain seq x y z
N MET A 1 -28.15 61.06 -2.06
CA MET A 1 -29.12 60.02 -2.43
C MET A 1 -28.37 59.01 -3.28
N MET A 2 -27.96 57.92 -2.70
CA MET A 2 -27.11 56.92 -3.37
C MET A 2 -28.03 55.92 -4.06
N VAL A 3 -28.11 55.97 -5.39
CA VAL A 3 -28.91 55.02 -6.18
C VAL A 3 -28.15 53.71 -6.24
N PRO A 4 -28.72 52.58 -5.77
CA PRO A 4 -28.06 51.30 -5.94
C PRO A 4 -28.09 50.90 -7.41
N PHE A 5 -26.90 50.79 -8.00
CA PHE A 5 -26.71 50.33 -9.37
C PHE A 5 -26.79 48.80 -9.35
N PHE A 6 -27.95 48.25 -9.70
CA PHE A 6 -28.10 46.82 -9.94
C PHE A 6 -27.59 46.50 -11.35
N ILE A 7 -26.38 45.98 -11.47
CA ILE A 7 -25.92 45.34 -12.72
C ILE A 7 -26.65 44.01 -12.82
N GLN A 8 -27.51 43.87 -13.81
CA GLN A 8 -28.18 42.63 -14.13
C GLN A 8 -27.09 41.61 -14.55
N MET A 9 -26.74 40.67 -13.66
CA MET A 9 -25.75 39.66 -13.92
C MET A 9 -26.25 38.74 -15.04
N GLN A 10 -25.78 38.98 -16.28
CA GLN A 10 -25.93 38.03 -17.37
C GLN A 10 -24.99 36.86 -17.12
N VAL A 11 -25.54 35.64 -17.10
CA VAL A 11 -24.76 34.41 -17.03
C VAL A 11 -24.18 34.13 -18.41
N PHE A 12 -22.87 34.26 -18.53
CA PHE A 12 -22.16 33.96 -19.77
C PHE A 12 -21.76 32.48 -19.81
N ARG A 13 -22.05 31.81 -20.94
CA ARG A 13 -21.53 30.46 -21.20
C ARG A 13 -20.08 30.53 -21.67
N GLY A 14 -19.14 30.09 -20.81
CA GLY A 14 -17.71 30.04 -21.12
C GLY A 14 -17.25 28.72 -21.76
N ALA A 15 -18.17 27.76 -21.98
CA ALA A 15 -17.80 26.44 -22.52
C ALA A 15 -17.16 26.55 -23.91
N GLY A 16 -15.94 25.99 -24.06
CA GLY A 16 -15.20 26.01 -25.32
C GLY A 16 -14.46 27.32 -25.64
N LYS A 17 -14.42 28.26 -24.70
CA LYS A 17 -13.74 29.53 -24.85
C LYS A 17 -12.51 29.64 -23.96
N THR A 18 -11.50 30.34 -24.44
CA THR A 18 -10.32 30.71 -23.63
C THR A 18 -10.66 31.85 -22.66
N ILE A 19 -9.84 32.02 -21.61
CA ILE A 19 -9.99 33.13 -20.64
C ILE A 19 -9.95 34.47 -21.37
N GLU A 20 -9.09 34.59 -22.37
CA GLU A 20 -8.93 35.82 -23.16
C GLU A 20 -10.18 36.14 -23.99
N GLU A 21 -10.78 35.14 -24.64
CA GLU A 21 -12.05 35.28 -25.36
C GLU A 21 -13.20 35.69 -24.47
N ILE A 22 -13.25 35.11 -23.25
CA ILE A 22 -14.26 35.48 -22.27
C ILE A 22 -14.05 36.91 -21.80
N ARG A 23 -12.78 37.32 -21.54
CA ARG A 23 -12.44 38.69 -21.17
C ARG A 23 -12.87 39.70 -22.21
N LEU A 24 -12.61 39.41 -23.48
CA LEU A 24 -13.01 40.29 -24.60
C LEU A 24 -14.54 40.38 -24.69
N LEU A 25 -15.27 39.28 -24.63
CA LEU A 25 -16.73 39.28 -24.66
C LEU A 25 -17.36 40.05 -23.50
N LEU A 26 -16.80 39.92 -22.29
CA LEU A 26 -17.27 40.68 -21.13
C LEU A 26 -16.94 42.17 -21.27
N THR A 27 -15.76 42.53 -21.77
CA THR A 27 -15.37 43.91 -22.01
C THR A 27 -16.30 44.57 -23.05
N ASP A 28 -16.60 43.89 -24.13
CA ASP A 28 -17.52 44.35 -25.16
C ASP A 28 -18.94 44.55 -24.62
N SER A 29 -19.44 43.55 -23.90
CA SER A 29 -20.76 43.63 -23.28
C SER A 29 -20.90 44.80 -22.26
N LEU A 30 -19.84 45.03 -21.46
CA LEU A 30 -19.81 46.10 -20.44
C LEU A 30 -19.58 47.47 -21.05
N SER A 31 -18.97 47.57 -22.24
CA SER A 31 -18.74 48.86 -22.92
C SER A 31 -20.04 49.59 -23.30
N ASN A 32 -21.15 48.83 -23.41
CA ASN A 32 -22.47 49.41 -23.65
C ASN A 32 -23.03 50.17 -22.41
N VAL A 33 -22.48 49.94 -21.22
CA VAL A 33 -22.97 50.51 -19.94
C VAL A 33 -21.90 51.35 -19.25
N LEU A 34 -20.63 51.01 -19.42
CA LEU A 34 -19.48 51.64 -18.79
C LEU A 34 -18.50 52.20 -19.84
N ASN A 35 -17.98 53.41 -19.58
CA ASN A 35 -16.93 53.97 -20.41
C ASN A 35 -15.61 53.32 -20.03
N ASN A 36 -14.95 52.66 -21.03
CA ASN A 36 -13.65 52.02 -20.90
C ASN A 36 -13.56 51.00 -19.74
N PRO A 37 -14.41 49.92 -19.74
CA PRO A 37 -14.40 48.93 -18.67
C PRO A 37 -13.08 48.12 -18.68
N GLN A 38 -12.48 47.98 -17.50
CA GLN A 38 -11.35 47.06 -17.30
C GLN A 38 -11.92 45.78 -16.64
N VAL A 39 -11.77 44.66 -17.35
CA VAL A 39 -12.29 43.35 -16.91
C VAL A 39 -11.09 42.44 -16.69
N ASP A 40 -11.02 41.84 -15.49
CA ASP A 40 -10.15 40.73 -15.19
C ASP A 40 -10.96 39.45 -15.06
N VAL A 41 -10.46 38.37 -15.65
CA VAL A 41 -11.10 37.06 -15.63
C VAL A 41 -10.10 36.04 -15.12
N SER A 42 -10.43 35.36 -14.05
CA SER A 42 -9.61 34.30 -13.49
C SER A 42 -10.43 33.04 -13.28
N VAL A 43 -9.76 31.88 -13.35
CA VAL A 43 -10.39 30.60 -13.02
C VAL A 43 -10.32 30.41 -11.51
N SER A 44 -11.46 30.42 -10.84
CA SER A 44 -11.53 30.24 -9.40
C SER A 44 -11.32 28.79 -8.98
N GLU A 45 -11.79 27.82 -9.79
CA GLU A 45 -11.69 26.39 -9.48
C GLU A 45 -11.46 25.55 -10.75
N PHE A 46 -10.56 24.58 -10.65
CA PHE A 46 -10.28 23.60 -11.70
C PHE A 46 -10.97 22.28 -11.33
N ASN A 47 -12.21 22.10 -11.73
CA ASN A 47 -12.99 20.88 -11.42
C ASN A 47 -13.14 19.91 -12.59
N SER A 48 -12.60 20.25 -13.77
CA SER A 48 -12.75 19.45 -14.99
C SER A 48 -11.83 18.23 -15.03
N GLN A 49 -10.64 18.32 -14.45
CA GLN A 49 -9.67 17.24 -14.39
C GLN A 49 -9.29 16.95 -12.95
N LYS A 50 -9.45 15.71 -12.54
CA LYS A 50 -9.18 15.27 -11.17
C LYS A 50 -8.61 13.86 -11.15
N VAL A 51 -7.76 13.60 -10.18
CA VAL A 51 -7.29 12.28 -9.80
C VAL A 51 -8.12 11.78 -8.63
N ILE A 52 -8.43 10.50 -8.63
CA ILE A 52 -9.15 9.85 -7.53
C ILE A 52 -8.13 9.14 -6.65
N VAL A 53 -8.16 9.42 -5.35
CA VAL A 53 -7.36 8.76 -4.32
C VAL A 53 -8.29 7.96 -3.44
N SER A 54 -8.05 6.66 -3.29
CA SER A 54 -8.92 5.73 -2.59
C SER A 54 -8.14 4.64 -1.86
N GLY A 55 -8.80 3.92 -0.94
CA GLY A 55 -8.20 2.83 -0.18
C GLY A 55 -7.65 3.30 1.17
N SER A 56 -6.60 2.66 1.64
CA SER A 56 -6.03 2.82 2.99
C SER A 56 -5.08 4.02 3.09
N PHE A 57 -5.57 5.20 2.73
CA PHE A 57 -4.92 6.49 3.01
C PHE A 57 -5.63 7.19 4.16
N GLU A 58 -4.95 8.07 4.86
CA GLU A 58 -5.59 8.96 5.84
C GLU A 58 -6.56 9.94 5.16
N THR A 59 -6.13 10.51 4.02
CA THR A 59 -6.95 11.43 3.23
C THR A 59 -7.29 10.81 1.88
N VAL A 60 -8.56 10.48 1.69
CA VAL A 60 -9.11 9.97 0.43
C VAL A 60 -9.99 11.01 -0.25
N GLY A 61 -10.18 10.89 -1.55
CA GLY A 61 -11.05 11.78 -2.30
C GLY A 61 -10.52 12.14 -3.68
N THR A 62 -10.85 13.35 -4.14
CA THR A 62 -10.43 13.81 -5.46
C THR A 62 -9.43 14.95 -5.35
N VAL A 63 -8.35 14.84 -6.12
CA VAL A 63 -7.30 15.86 -6.23
C VAL A 63 -7.44 16.57 -7.58
N PRO A 64 -7.72 17.87 -7.62
CA PRO A 64 -7.82 18.60 -8.88
C PRO A 64 -6.45 18.71 -9.55
N ILE A 65 -6.42 18.50 -10.87
CA ILE A 65 -5.26 18.78 -11.72
C ILE A 65 -5.44 20.17 -12.30
N THR A 66 -4.52 21.03 -11.94
CA THR A 66 -4.47 22.43 -12.38
C THR A 66 -3.48 22.60 -13.53
N THR A 67 -3.16 23.84 -13.88
CA THR A 67 -2.07 24.17 -14.83
C THR A 67 -0.69 23.78 -14.30
N VAL A 68 -0.56 23.57 -12.99
CA VAL A 68 0.67 23.05 -12.37
C VAL A 68 0.59 21.54 -12.35
N PRO A 69 1.46 20.82 -13.08
CA PRO A 69 1.47 19.36 -13.06
C PRO A 69 1.74 18.82 -11.65
N LYS A 70 0.98 17.82 -11.24
CA LYS A 70 1.20 17.11 -9.97
C LYS A 70 1.82 15.76 -10.23
N THR A 71 2.72 15.36 -9.36
CA THR A 71 3.38 14.05 -9.40
C THR A 71 2.70 13.05 -8.48
N LEU A 72 2.97 11.76 -8.73
CA LEU A 72 2.52 10.69 -7.83
C LEU A 72 3.03 10.92 -6.41
N SER A 73 4.30 11.33 -6.27
CA SER A 73 4.93 11.59 -4.98
C SER A 73 4.20 12.67 -4.16
N GLU A 74 3.82 13.78 -4.81
CA GLU A 74 3.09 14.87 -4.16
C GLU A 74 1.71 14.43 -3.69
N VAL A 75 0.99 13.65 -4.50
CA VAL A 75 -0.33 13.16 -4.13
C VAL A 75 -0.23 12.13 -3.02
N MET A 76 0.75 11.22 -3.05
CA MET A 76 1.01 10.25 -1.99
C MET A 76 1.36 10.95 -0.66
N ALA A 77 2.17 12.01 -0.70
CA ALA A 77 2.51 12.78 0.50
C ALA A 77 1.29 13.47 1.11
N ASN A 78 0.42 14.06 0.29
CA ASN A 78 -0.80 14.71 0.75
C ASN A 78 -1.86 13.73 1.25
N ALA A 79 -1.96 12.55 0.64
CA ALA A 79 -2.91 11.51 1.03
C ALA A 79 -2.50 10.79 2.33
N ASN A 80 -1.25 10.93 2.74
CA ASN A 80 -0.65 10.31 3.92
C ASN A 80 -0.95 8.81 4.05
N PRO A 81 -0.13 7.94 3.45
CA PRO A 81 -0.31 6.49 3.55
C PRO A 81 0.03 5.92 4.92
N PHE A 82 0.61 6.72 5.83
CA PHE A 82 1.02 6.27 7.15
C PHE A 82 -0.07 6.47 8.21
N GLY A 83 -1.04 7.36 7.98
CA GLY A 83 -2.12 7.68 8.92
C GLY A 83 -1.60 8.32 10.23
N GLY A 84 -2.35 9.19 10.83
CA GLY A 84 -2.19 9.81 12.15
C GLY A 84 -0.78 9.82 12.77
N GLU A 85 -0.64 9.26 13.97
CA GLU A 85 0.61 9.19 14.72
C GLU A 85 1.46 7.93 14.35
N GLY A 86 1.10 7.20 13.29
CA GLY A 86 1.67 5.89 12.99
C GLY A 86 2.97 5.95 12.19
N GLU A 87 4.00 5.29 12.69
CA GLU A 87 5.24 5.02 11.94
C GLU A 87 5.04 3.92 10.86
N LYS A 88 3.87 3.26 10.85
CA LYS A 88 3.57 2.13 9.95
C LYS A 88 2.52 2.52 8.92
N PRO A 89 2.70 2.12 7.66
CA PRO A 89 1.70 2.35 6.63
C PRO A 89 0.37 1.67 6.98
N VAL A 90 -0.73 2.38 6.75
CA VAL A 90 -2.09 1.85 6.93
C VAL A 90 -2.43 0.85 5.83
N GLY A 91 -1.89 1.06 4.62
CA GLY A 91 -2.08 0.20 3.47
C GLY A 91 -0.80 -0.48 2.99
N ASP A 92 -0.96 -1.32 1.97
CA ASP A 92 0.13 -2.05 1.33
C ASP A 92 0.82 -1.20 0.26
N LEU A 93 1.91 -0.51 0.64
CA LEU A 93 2.72 0.29 -0.27
C LEU A 93 3.49 -0.54 -1.31
N THR A 94 3.60 -1.85 -1.13
CA THR A 94 4.28 -2.74 -2.10
C THR A 94 3.37 -3.12 -3.27
N SER A 95 2.07 -2.80 -3.18
CA SER A 95 1.04 -3.18 -4.14
C SER A 95 0.09 -2.02 -4.47
N LEU A 96 0.62 -0.78 -4.55
CA LEU A 96 -0.16 0.39 -4.92
C LEU A 96 -0.75 0.19 -6.33
N LYS A 97 -2.07 0.33 -6.47
CA LYS A 97 -2.76 0.24 -7.75
C LYS A 97 -2.86 1.62 -8.38
N PHE A 98 -2.25 1.77 -9.53
CA PHE A 98 -2.34 2.98 -10.35
C PHE A 98 -3.10 2.67 -11.63
N THR A 99 -4.26 3.31 -11.83
CA THR A 99 -5.08 3.10 -13.02
C THR A 99 -5.08 4.34 -13.89
N ARG A 100 -4.75 4.16 -15.17
CA ARG A 100 -4.80 5.19 -16.21
C ARG A 100 -5.42 4.62 -17.48
N GLU A 101 -6.39 5.32 -18.06
CA GLU A 101 -7.05 4.94 -19.32
C GLU A 101 -7.58 3.50 -19.31
N GLY A 102 -8.04 3.02 -18.14
CA GLY A 102 -8.58 1.68 -17.96
C GLY A 102 -7.54 0.59 -17.68
N TYR A 103 -6.26 0.89 -17.79
CA TYR A 103 -5.19 -0.05 -17.44
C TYR A 103 -4.74 0.17 -15.99
N THR A 104 -4.64 -0.93 -15.24
CA THR A 104 -4.18 -0.91 -13.85
C THR A 104 -2.75 -1.47 -13.76
N TYR A 105 -1.88 -0.70 -13.14
CA TYR A 105 -0.48 -1.02 -12.89
C TYR A 105 -0.29 -1.26 -11.41
N ASP A 106 0.44 -2.33 -11.07
CA ASP A 106 0.90 -2.60 -9.71
C ASP A 106 2.25 -1.91 -9.50
N ILE A 107 2.29 -0.98 -8.57
CA ILE A 107 3.48 -0.18 -8.25
C ILE A 107 3.95 -0.51 -6.85
N ASP A 108 5.19 -1.01 -6.74
CA ASP A 108 5.89 -1.10 -5.46
C ASP A 108 6.40 0.31 -5.08
N TYR A 109 5.53 1.09 -4.45
CA TYR A 109 5.84 2.47 -4.10
C TYR A 109 6.94 2.55 -3.03
N GLU A 110 6.99 1.58 -2.11
CA GLU A 110 8.05 1.52 -1.10
C GLU A 110 9.43 1.34 -1.75
N TYR A 111 9.54 0.41 -2.70
CA TYR A 111 10.78 0.21 -3.44
C TYR A 111 11.19 1.46 -4.22
N LEU A 112 10.26 2.10 -4.92
CA LEU A 112 10.52 3.33 -5.67
C LEU A 112 11.00 4.46 -4.74
N ALA A 113 10.34 4.66 -3.61
CA ALA A 113 10.68 5.71 -2.67
C ALA A 113 12.08 5.55 -2.05
N ARG A 114 12.54 4.29 -1.86
CA ARG A 114 13.85 4.00 -1.25
C ARG A 114 14.99 3.96 -2.26
N ASN A 115 14.74 3.41 -3.45
CA ASN A 115 15.82 3.04 -4.38
C ASN A 115 15.86 3.91 -5.63
N SER A 116 14.82 4.68 -5.88
CA SER A 116 14.77 5.55 -7.04
C SER A 116 13.94 6.80 -6.72
N GLN A 117 14.00 7.77 -7.61
CA GLN A 117 13.15 8.96 -7.53
C GLN A 117 12.13 8.98 -8.68
N ILE A 118 11.86 7.83 -9.30
CA ILE A 118 10.96 7.73 -10.46
C ILE A 118 9.54 8.23 -10.12
N GLN A 119 9.06 8.02 -8.87
CA GLN A 119 7.76 8.52 -8.44
C GLN A 119 7.63 10.06 -8.57
N ASN A 120 8.73 10.80 -8.55
CA ASN A 120 8.76 12.25 -8.74
C ASN A 120 8.57 12.65 -10.22
N TYR A 121 8.71 11.68 -11.13
CA TYR A 121 8.57 11.89 -12.58
C TYR A 121 7.27 11.29 -13.14
N ILE A 122 6.47 10.62 -12.30
CA ILE A 122 5.15 10.14 -12.70
C ILE A 122 4.16 11.29 -12.55
N TYR A 123 3.98 12.03 -13.64
CA TYR A 123 2.99 13.11 -13.69
C TYR A 123 1.58 12.55 -13.81
N LEU A 124 0.69 13.05 -12.97
CA LEU A 124 -0.71 12.64 -12.93
C LEU A 124 -1.55 13.40 -13.96
N ARG A 125 -2.59 12.75 -14.45
CA ARG A 125 -3.53 13.30 -15.42
C ARG A 125 -4.96 13.18 -14.90
N GLY A 126 -5.84 14.01 -15.41
CA GLY A 126 -7.26 13.86 -15.12
C GLY A 126 -7.78 12.49 -15.52
N GLY A 127 -8.50 11.85 -14.62
CA GLY A 127 -9.01 10.48 -14.79
C GLY A 127 -8.12 9.38 -14.18
N ASP A 128 -6.90 9.70 -13.71
CA ASP A 128 -6.08 8.73 -12.99
C ASP A 128 -6.74 8.32 -11.67
N VAL A 129 -6.56 7.06 -11.30
CA VAL A 129 -7.01 6.52 -10.01
C VAL A 129 -5.82 5.93 -9.28
N ILE A 130 -5.63 6.34 -8.04
CA ILE A 130 -4.64 5.80 -7.12
C ILE A 130 -5.40 5.07 -6.02
N HIS A 131 -5.15 3.78 -5.88
CA HIS A 131 -5.78 2.97 -4.84
C HIS A 131 -4.73 2.26 -4.01
N LEU A 132 -4.74 2.49 -2.70
CA LEU A 132 -3.86 1.82 -1.75
C LEU A 132 -4.64 0.67 -1.10
N PRO A 133 -4.29 -0.61 -1.41
CA PRO A 133 -4.92 -1.75 -0.77
C PRO A 133 -4.70 -1.77 0.74
N ASP A 134 -5.63 -2.41 1.45
CA ASP A 134 -5.49 -2.69 2.88
C ASP A 134 -4.36 -3.70 3.12
N ASN A 135 -3.61 -3.46 4.18
CA ASN A 135 -2.51 -4.31 4.60
C ASN A 135 -2.93 -5.44 5.57
N SER A 136 -4.18 -5.47 6.01
CA SER A 136 -4.70 -6.45 6.99
C SER A 136 -4.61 -7.89 6.50
N LEU A 137 -4.69 -8.10 5.18
CA LEU A 137 -4.60 -9.43 4.57
C LEU A 137 -3.16 -9.84 4.22
N ASN A 138 -2.21 -8.90 4.27
CA ASN A 138 -0.81 -9.12 3.94
C ASN A 138 0.01 -9.28 5.22
N GLN A 139 -0.23 -10.39 5.93
CA GLN A 139 0.37 -10.66 7.24
C GLN A 139 1.07 -12.01 7.29
N VAL A 140 2.05 -12.09 8.19
CA VAL A 140 2.68 -13.33 8.66
C VAL A 140 2.30 -13.52 10.13
N HIS A 141 2.01 -14.74 10.52
CA HIS A 141 1.64 -15.08 11.89
C HIS A 141 2.76 -15.85 12.57
N VAL A 142 3.30 -15.32 13.66
CA VAL A 142 4.26 -16.03 14.51
C VAL A 142 3.52 -16.61 15.71
N ILE A 143 3.48 -17.92 15.80
CA ILE A 143 2.70 -18.67 16.80
C ILE A 143 3.54 -19.79 17.44
N GLY A 144 2.99 -20.42 18.45
CA GLY A 144 3.67 -21.47 19.23
C GLY A 144 4.50 -20.88 20.35
N GLU A 145 5.69 -21.43 20.58
CA GLU A 145 6.58 -21.04 21.68
C GLU A 145 7.44 -19.80 21.37
N ALA A 146 6.83 -18.79 20.77
CA ALA A 146 7.41 -17.45 20.71
C ALA A 146 7.31 -16.78 22.09
N THR A 147 8.28 -15.93 22.43
CA THR A 147 8.17 -15.12 23.66
C THR A 147 6.93 -14.21 23.62
N SER A 148 6.58 -13.69 22.43
CA SER A 148 5.40 -12.87 22.21
C SER A 148 4.77 -13.26 20.87
N PRO A 149 3.83 -14.21 20.83
CA PRO A 149 3.11 -14.53 19.59
C PRO A 149 2.46 -13.29 19.01
N ILE A 150 2.62 -13.09 17.68
CA ILE A 150 2.23 -11.84 17.03
C ILE A 150 1.88 -12.07 15.56
N SER A 151 0.99 -11.23 15.02
CA SER A 151 0.77 -11.08 13.60
C SER A 151 1.55 -9.87 13.09
N ILE A 152 2.36 -10.05 12.06
CA ILE A 152 3.26 -9.04 11.49
C ILE A 152 2.73 -8.67 10.11
N SER A 153 2.37 -7.41 9.91
CA SER A 153 2.00 -6.91 8.59
C SER A 153 3.24 -6.78 7.71
N LEU A 154 3.19 -7.36 6.52
CA LEU A 154 4.25 -7.24 5.53
C LEU A 154 4.14 -5.87 4.83
N THR A 155 4.68 -4.85 5.47
CA THR A 155 4.77 -3.51 4.89
C THR A 155 5.95 -3.38 3.92
N ARG A 156 6.84 -4.36 3.93
CA ARG A 156 8.03 -4.45 3.08
C ARG A 156 8.05 -5.80 2.38
N LYS A 157 8.57 -5.82 1.16
CA LYS A 157 8.66 -7.03 0.34
C LYS A 157 9.62 -8.09 0.93
N ASN A 158 10.55 -7.69 1.77
CA ASN A 158 11.65 -8.52 2.27
C ASN A 158 11.69 -8.51 3.80
N ILE A 159 10.68 -9.11 4.44
CA ILE A 159 10.76 -9.48 5.85
C ILE A 159 11.29 -10.90 5.93
N SER A 160 12.44 -11.07 6.55
CA SER A 160 13.05 -12.39 6.74
C SER A 160 12.43 -13.15 7.92
N LEU A 161 12.67 -14.45 7.96
CA LEU A 161 12.30 -15.28 9.11
C LEU A 161 12.98 -14.78 10.39
N SER A 162 14.23 -14.34 10.30
CA SER A 162 14.96 -13.71 11.42
C SER A 162 14.26 -12.46 11.95
N ASP A 163 13.79 -11.58 11.05
CA ASP A 163 13.09 -10.35 11.43
C ASP A 163 11.77 -10.66 12.15
N ALA A 164 11.03 -11.65 11.65
CA ALA A 164 9.79 -12.10 12.26
C ALA A 164 10.02 -12.68 13.66
N LEU A 165 11.05 -13.50 13.83
CA LEU A 165 11.43 -14.03 15.14
C LEU A 165 11.87 -12.93 16.09
N ALA A 166 12.65 -11.96 15.64
CA ALA A 166 13.07 -10.81 16.44
C ALA A 166 11.87 -9.95 16.88
N THR A 167 10.91 -9.72 15.99
CA THR A 167 9.66 -8.99 16.29
C THR A 167 8.83 -9.73 17.35
N ALA A 168 8.80 -11.07 17.30
CA ALA A 168 8.17 -11.92 18.30
C ALA A 168 8.98 -12.07 19.60
N LYS A 169 10.06 -11.27 19.77
CA LYS A 169 10.99 -11.31 20.91
C LYS A 169 11.74 -12.64 21.07
N GLY A 170 11.94 -13.34 19.96
CA GLY A 170 12.65 -14.60 19.92
C GLY A 170 11.83 -15.80 20.44
N LEU A 171 12.54 -16.92 20.56
CA LEU A 171 11.99 -18.16 21.10
C LEU A 171 11.91 -18.09 22.63
N ASN A 172 10.85 -18.63 23.22
CA ASN A 172 10.73 -18.74 24.67
C ASN A 172 11.74 -19.77 25.19
N GLN A 173 12.79 -19.33 25.85
CA GLN A 173 13.89 -20.17 26.30
C GLN A 173 13.50 -21.18 27.40
N SER A 174 12.40 -20.95 28.11
CA SER A 174 11.94 -21.85 29.17
C SER A 174 11.09 -23.02 28.67
N THR A 175 10.39 -22.84 27.55
CA THR A 175 9.44 -23.84 27.03
C THR A 175 9.82 -24.35 25.64
N SER A 176 10.44 -23.54 24.80
CA SER A 176 10.96 -24.00 23.53
C SER A 176 12.28 -24.74 23.75
N LYS A 177 12.37 -25.98 23.35
CA LYS A 177 13.66 -26.65 23.22
C LYS A 177 14.44 -26.15 21.98
N GLY A 178 14.01 -25.03 21.42
CA GLY A 178 14.70 -24.10 20.54
C GLY A 178 15.14 -24.61 19.17
N LYS A 179 14.86 -25.85 18.83
CA LYS A 179 15.48 -26.45 17.64
C LYS A 179 14.67 -26.25 16.37
N ASP A 180 13.35 -26.40 16.44
CA ASP A 180 12.55 -26.53 15.24
C ASP A 180 11.59 -25.34 15.08
N VAL A 181 11.87 -24.51 14.09
CA VAL A 181 10.97 -23.49 13.59
C VAL A 181 10.47 -23.92 12.22
N TYR A 182 9.17 -23.91 12.04
CA TYR A 182 8.51 -24.28 10.80
C TYR A 182 7.87 -23.05 10.17
N VAL A 183 8.02 -22.91 8.84
CA VAL A 183 7.26 -21.94 8.07
C VAL A 183 6.27 -22.71 7.21
N LEU A 184 4.98 -22.50 7.49
CA LEU A 184 3.89 -23.09 6.73
C LEU A 184 3.40 -22.06 5.72
N ARG A 185 3.64 -22.32 4.44
CA ARG A 185 3.17 -21.50 3.33
C ARG A 185 1.94 -22.15 2.70
N PRO A 186 0.77 -21.50 2.76
CA PRO A 186 -0.49 -22.14 2.34
C PRO A 186 -0.54 -22.44 0.85
N LYS A 187 0.16 -21.64 0.02
CA LYS A 187 0.24 -21.86 -1.42
C LYS A 187 1.59 -21.38 -1.94
N ASP A 188 2.22 -22.17 -2.80
CA ASP A 188 3.31 -21.74 -3.64
C ASP A 188 2.80 -21.14 -4.96
N ILE A 189 3.71 -20.92 -5.93
CA ILE A 189 3.39 -20.41 -7.27
C ILE A 189 2.48 -21.41 -8.03
N GLU A 190 2.57 -22.69 -7.73
CA GLU A 190 1.79 -23.79 -8.35
C GLU A 190 0.45 -24.04 -7.63
N GLY A 191 0.23 -23.38 -6.49
CA GLY A 191 -0.98 -23.50 -5.68
C GLY A 191 -0.91 -24.57 -4.61
N ASN A 192 0.27 -25.19 -4.39
CA ASN A 192 0.48 -26.24 -3.39
C ASN A 192 0.97 -25.67 -2.05
N PRO A 193 0.54 -26.26 -0.91
CA PRO A 193 1.08 -25.88 0.39
C PRO A 193 2.52 -26.40 0.55
N ARG A 194 3.38 -25.60 1.18
CA ARG A 194 4.77 -25.97 1.47
C ARG A 194 5.13 -25.76 2.92
N ILE A 195 5.97 -26.64 3.45
CA ILE A 195 6.48 -26.55 4.81
C ILE A 195 8.00 -26.49 4.75
N PHE A 196 8.54 -25.44 5.33
CA PHE A 196 9.98 -25.25 5.48
C PHE A 196 10.33 -25.45 6.94
N LYS A 197 11.45 -26.16 7.20
CA LYS A 197 11.97 -26.39 8.54
C LYS A 197 13.31 -25.67 8.69
N SER A 198 13.50 -24.95 9.79
CA SER A 198 14.77 -24.33 10.15
C SER A 198 15.18 -24.73 11.56
N ASP A 199 16.46 -25.06 11.76
CA ASP A 199 17.04 -25.37 13.07
C ASP A 199 17.65 -24.08 13.68
N MET A 200 17.01 -23.56 14.71
CA MET A 200 17.45 -22.36 15.43
C MET A 200 18.31 -22.67 16.66
N SER A 201 18.84 -23.88 16.79
CA SER A 201 19.72 -24.26 17.90
C SER A 201 21.12 -23.63 17.79
N SER A 202 21.50 -23.18 16.61
CA SER A 202 22.82 -22.62 16.32
C SER A 202 22.75 -21.21 15.71
N PRO A 203 23.80 -20.40 15.86
CA PRO A 203 23.91 -19.11 15.18
C PRO A 203 23.79 -19.21 13.66
N THR A 204 24.22 -20.30 13.06
CA THR A 204 24.09 -20.57 11.62
C THR A 204 22.63 -20.67 11.18
N GLY A 205 21.76 -21.25 12.00
CA GLY A 205 20.32 -21.30 11.72
C GLY A 205 19.70 -19.88 11.63
N TYR A 206 20.13 -18.97 12.48
CA TYR A 206 19.69 -17.57 12.39
C TYR A 206 20.23 -16.85 11.15
N LEU A 207 21.45 -17.17 10.72
CA LEU A 207 22.01 -16.63 9.48
C LEU A 207 21.19 -17.08 8.26
N VAL A 208 20.90 -18.37 8.16
CA VAL A 208 20.03 -18.91 7.09
C VAL A 208 18.63 -18.28 7.16
N ALA A 209 18.07 -18.15 8.35
CA ALA A 209 16.77 -17.51 8.54
C ALA A 209 16.75 -16.01 8.11
N SER A 210 17.90 -15.33 8.14
CA SER A 210 17.99 -13.95 7.69
C SER A 210 17.89 -13.80 6.17
N GLU A 211 18.19 -14.84 5.43
CA GLU A 211 18.08 -14.90 3.98
C GLU A 211 16.72 -15.44 3.50
N PHE A 212 15.97 -16.09 4.39
CA PHE A 212 14.67 -16.67 4.06
C PHE A 212 13.56 -15.61 4.13
N ASN A 213 13.08 -15.19 2.96
CA ASN A 213 12.00 -14.19 2.86
C ASN A 213 10.62 -14.82 3.08
N LEU A 214 9.89 -14.27 4.04
CA LEU A 214 8.51 -14.63 4.32
C LEU A 214 7.57 -14.04 3.26
N GLN A 215 6.47 -14.74 3.03
CA GLN A 215 5.40 -14.34 2.11
C GLN A 215 4.10 -14.10 2.87
N SER A 216 3.18 -13.39 2.23
CA SER A 216 1.85 -13.17 2.78
C SER A 216 1.17 -14.49 3.15
N LYS A 217 0.57 -14.51 4.33
CA LYS A 217 -0.11 -15.66 4.93
C LYS A 217 0.80 -16.80 5.39
N ASP A 218 2.13 -16.61 5.38
CA ASP A 218 3.02 -17.57 6.02
C ASP A 218 2.72 -17.64 7.53
N ILE A 219 2.78 -18.86 8.07
CA ILE A 219 2.67 -19.11 9.49
C ILE A 219 4.01 -19.62 9.99
N VAL A 220 4.67 -18.83 10.83
CA VAL A 220 5.89 -19.23 11.52
C VAL A 220 5.50 -19.91 12.82
N PHE A 221 5.70 -21.21 12.90
CA PHE A 221 5.38 -22.03 14.06
C PHE A 221 6.64 -22.46 14.81
N ILE A 222 6.73 -22.09 16.09
CA ILE A 222 7.84 -22.46 16.95
C ILE A 222 7.41 -23.64 17.81
N SER A 223 8.13 -24.78 17.69
CA SER A 223 7.76 -26.03 18.35
C SER A 223 8.29 -26.12 19.78
N THR A 224 7.51 -26.75 20.68
CA THR A 224 7.88 -27.02 22.08
C THR A 224 8.87 -28.16 22.25
N ALA A 225 8.76 -29.21 21.49
CA ALA A 225 9.58 -30.43 21.62
C ALA A 225 9.33 -31.41 20.48
N GLY A 226 10.40 -31.77 19.79
CA GLY A 226 10.50 -32.99 18.97
C GLY A 226 9.32 -33.32 18.01
N VAL A 227 9.60 -34.26 17.13
CA VAL A 227 8.72 -34.73 16.06
C VAL A 227 7.29 -35.11 16.51
N THR A 228 7.13 -35.57 17.74
CA THR A 228 5.82 -36.00 18.28
C THR A 228 4.82 -34.84 18.42
N SER A 229 5.29 -33.65 18.79
CA SER A 229 4.45 -32.44 18.87
C SER A 229 4.06 -31.93 17.49
N TRP A 230 4.95 -32.03 16.53
CA TRP A 230 4.72 -31.66 15.15
C TRP A 230 3.60 -32.50 14.51
N SER A 231 3.72 -33.83 14.59
CA SER A 231 2.70 -34.75 14.06
C SER A 231 1.33 -34.52 14.69
N ARG A 232 1.30 -34.22 16.01
CA ARG A 232 0.05 -33.91 16.72
C ARG A 232 -0.51 -32.57 16.25
N PHE A 233 0.32 -31.54 16.07
CA PHE A 233 -0.09 -30.23 15.56
C PHE A 233 -0.67 -30.33 14.15
N ILE A 234 0.02 -31.01 13.23
CA ILE A 234 -0.43 -31.23 11.85
C ILE A 234 -1.79 -31.95 11.86
N ASN A 235 -1.93 -33.01 12.64
CA ASN A 235 -3.18 -33.80 12.71
C ASN A 235 -4.35 -33.04 13.34
N GLN A 236 -4.09 -32.03 14.18
CA GLN A 236 -5.12 -31.22 14.84
C GLN A 236 -5.51 -29.97 14.05
N VAL A 237 -4.55 -29.35 13.36
CA VAL A 237 -4.74 -28.05 12.70
C VAL A 237 -5.07 -28.22 11.21
N LEU A 238 -4.63 -29.32 10.60
CA LEU A 238 -4.80 -29.60 9.18
C LEU A 238 -5.55 -30.93 8.97
N PRO A 239 -6.87 -30.96 9.20
CA PRO A 239 -7.67 -32.19 9.04
C PRO A 239 -7.86 -32.62 7.58
N PHE A 240 -7.20 -31.99 6.61
CA PHE A 240 -7.35 -32.29 5.20
C PHE A 240 -6.31 -33.29 4.72
N THR A 241 -6.78 -34.47 4.36
CA THR A 241 -6.01 -35.66 3.95
C THR A 241 -5.02 -35.45 2.79
N ASN A 242 -5.14 -34.40 2.01
CA ASN A 242 -4.23 -34.08 0.90
C ASN A 242 -2.93 -33.41 1.35
N PHE A 243 -2.84 -32.94 2.60
CA PHE A 243 -1.66 -32.27 3.14
C PHE A 243 -0.59 -33.26 3.63
N ILE A 244 -1.00 -34.48 3.97
CA ILE A 244 -0.11 -35.51 4.54
C ILE A 244 0.87 -36.04 3.49
N ASN A 245 0.46 -36.13 2.24
CA ASN A 245 1.32 -36.56 1.15
C ASN A 245 2.38 -35.54 0.75
N SER A 246 2.16 -34.24 1.07
CA SER A 246 3.13 -33.18 0.85
C SER A 246 4.10 -32.99 2.01
N ALA A 247 3.84 -33.59 3.17
CA ALA A 247 4.70 -33.51 4.37
C ALA A 247 5.94 -34.42 4.26
N GLU A 248 5.97 -35.37 3.32
CA GLU A 248 7.17 -36.17 3.03
C GLU A 248 8.23 -35.36 2.26
N ASP A 249 7.81 -34.30 1.55
CA ASP A 249 8.70 -33.32 0.90
C ASP A 249 8.95 -32.10 1.80
N THR A 250 9.45 -32.34 3.01
CA THR A 250 9.91 -31.25 3.87
C THR A 250 11.23 -30.72 3.32
N ASP A 251 11.17 -29.62 2.57
CA ASP A 251 12.38 -28.95 2.13
C ASP A 251 13.10 -28.38 3.36
N PHE A 252 14.24 -28.98 3.68
CA PHE A 252 15.16 -28.34 4.62
C PHE A 252 15.69 -27.07 3.94
N ILE A 253 15.64 -25.97 4.65
CA ILE A 253 16.40 -24.79 4.27
C ILE A 253 17.87 -25.21 4.38
N LYS A 254 18.43 -25.67 3.26
CA LYS A 254 19.79 -26.15 3.19
C LYS A 254 20.75 -24.98 3.26
N GLN A 255 21.83 -25.22 4.03
CA GLN A 255 23.04 -24.41 4.06
C GLN A 255 23.71 -24.34 2.69
#